data_d8e859bc4fb1f3c0cf0c4e526b2d41f9
#
_entry.id   d8e859bc4fb1f3c0cf0c4e526b2d41f9
#
_cell.length_a   1.000
_cell.length_b   1.000
_cell.length_c   1.000
_cell.angle_alpha   90.00
_cell.angle_beta   90.00
_cell.angle_gamma   90.00
#
_symmetry.space_group_name_H-M   'P 1'
#
loop_
_entity.id
_entity.type
_entity.pdbx_description
1 polymer ?
#
loop_
_entity_poly.entity_id
_entity_poly.type
_entity_poly.pdbx_seq_one_letter_code
_entity_poly.pdbx_strand_id
1 'polypeptide(L)'
;MSEKGKSEEVQFISLDEAASMKSGTRVTFIPGMQALYAEALKNICYVKKVPLIRALHPLMGISKETGEDRQARLYELTSQTSLPTMFHDEERPRNVWIEQLSLAENIGREDSPKLIPDDLQDRMYMFGLCAVILGEDGLVWNIRILSDNPLARKYGYSEQASSSALGKIVDIIRLIDHRLEEQEKAGSKYLVGNSLSAADIYWSTMVMSTLPTPPEIMPRTEQNQGMLMWFEGNSKIPAIEEVLSKRIEDHQHFILKTHCETPAVL
;
A
#
# COMPACT_ATOMS: atom_id res chain seq x y z
N MET A 1 18.50 -35.22 -2.53
CA MET A 1 17.51 -34.91 -1.48
C MET A 1 17.71 -33.43 -1.20
N SER A 2 16.82 -32.58 -1.76
CA SER A 2 16.87 -31.13 -1.66
C SER A 2 16.24 -30.72 -0.33
N GLU A 3 17.00 -30.07 0.52
CA GLU A 3 16.48 -29.40 1.72
C GLU A 3 15.46 -28.34 1.27
N LYS A 4 14.18 -28.64 1.55
CA LYS A 4 13.14 -27.61 1.51
C LYS A 4 13.50 -26.58 2.56
N GLY A 5 13.92 -25.38 2.12
CA GLY A 5 14.10 -24.25 3.00
C GLY A 5 12.84 -24.06 3.85
N LYS A 6 12.99 -24.15 5.17
CA LYS A 6 11.98 -23.70 6.12
C LYS A 6 11.78 -22.23 5.86
N SER A 7 10.58 -21.82 5.43
CA SER A 7 10.19 -20.41 5.49
C SER A 7 10.36 -19.98 6.96
N GLU A 8 11.24 -19.03 7.22
CA GLU A 8 11.30 -18.41 8.55
C GLU A 8 9.91 -17.86 8.86
N GLU A 9 9.36 -18.28 9.99
CA GLU A 9 8.05 -17.83 10.45
C GLU A 9 8.16 -16.33 10.76
N VAL A 10 7.32 -15.52 10.11
CA VAL A 10 7.31 -14.07 10.29
C VAL A 10 6.89 -13.75 11.72
N GLN A 11 7.79 -13.14 12.48
CA GLN A 11 7.54 -12.79 13.88
C GLN A 11 6.84 -11.42 13.98
N PHE A 12 5.86 -11.34 14.88
CA PHE A 12 5.14 -10.12 15.19
C PHE A 12 5.21 -9.82 16.68
N ILE A 13 5.44 -8.56 17.01
CA ILE A 13 5.30 -8.05 18.38
C ILE A 13 3.90 -7.45 18.58
N SER A 14 3.49 -7.29 19.84
CA SER A 14 2.23 -6.61 20.15
C SER A 14 2.29 -5.11 19.83
N LEU A 15 1.11 -4.47 19.74
CA LEU A 15 1.02 -3.02 19.56
C LEU A 15 1.65 -2.25 20.75
N ASP A 16 1.42 -2.73 21.99
CA ASP A 16 1.97 -2.09 23.18
C ASP A 16 3.49 -2.23 23.27
N GLU A 17 4.02 -3.39 22.88
CA GLU A 17 5.46 -3.59 22.76
C GLU A 17 6.05 -2.65 21.72
N ALA A 18 5.44 -2.55 20.52
CA ALA A 18 5.87 -1.62 19.48
C ALA A 18 5.85 -0.17 19.96
N ALA A 19 4.85 0.24 20.73
CA ALA A 19 4.71 1.60 21.26
C ALA A 19 5.72 1.90 22.39
N SER A 20 6.13 0.89 23.16
CA SER A 20 7.05 1.04 24.29
C SER A 20 8.53 1.03 23.90
N MET A 21 8.87 0.51 22.73
CA MET A 21 10.26 0.45 22.24
C MET A 21 10.83 1.85 21.98
N LYS A 22 12.04 2.07 22.46
CA LYS A 22 12.75 3.36 22.35
C LYS A 22 13.64 3.48 21.11
N SER A 23 13.80 2.42 20.34
CA SER A 23 14.66 2.41 19.15
C SER A 23 14.16 1.48 18.07
N GLY A 24 14.55 1.76 16.81
CA GLY A 24 14.21 0.99 15.63
C GLY A 24 12.88 1.39 14.98
N THR A 25 12.63 0.86 13.80
CA THR A 25 11.41 1.13 13.03
C THR A 25 10.43 -0.03 13.16
N ARG A 26 9.23 0.25 13.67
CA ARG A 26 8.13 -0.71 13.86
C ARG A 26 6.95 -0.28 13.02
N VAL A 27 6.36 -1.22 12.29
CA VAL A 27 5.20 -0.96 11.42
C VAL A 27 4.13 -2.00 11.72
N THR A 28 2.88 -1.54 11.79
CA THR A 28 1.76 -2.44 12.05
C THR A 28 1.28 -3.12 10.77
N PHE A 29 1.03 -4.44 10.87
CA PHE A 29 0.50 -5.28 9.79
C PHE A 29 -0.58 -6.22 10.32
N ILE A 30 -1.37 -6.78 9.42
CA ILE A 30 -2.26 -7.91 9.69
C ILE A 30 -1.56 -9.16 9.14
N PRO A 31 -1.20 -10.15 9.99
CA PRO A 31 -0.51 -11.34 9.55
C PRO A 31 -1.24 -12.06 8.41
N GLY A 32 -0.50 -12.47 7.39
CA GLY A 32 -1.04 -13.19 6.24
C GLY A 32 -1.89 -12.35 5.28
N MET A 33 -2.00 -11.02 5.49
CA MET A 33 -2.81 -10.13 4.65
C MET A 33 -1.99 -8.96 4.08
N GLN A 34 -1.98 -8.82 2.76
CA GLN A 34 -1.39 -7.67 2.07
C GLN A 34 -2.36 -6.48 2.05
N ALA A 35 -2.56 -5.84 3.19
CA ALA A 35 -3.29 -4.58 3.22
C ALA A 35 -2.50 -3.52 2.44
N LEU A 36 -3.06 -2.99 1.36
CA LEU A 36 -2.34 -2.24 0.31
C LEU A 36 -1.41 -1.13 0.84
N TYR A 37 -1.88 -0.29 1.77
CA TYR A 37 -1.04 0.78 2.33
C TYR A 37 0.13 0.24 3.18
N ALA A 38 -0.10 -0.85 3.92
CA ALA A 38 0.96 -1.49 4.70
C ALA A 38 1.97 -2.19 3.78
N GLU A 39 1.49 -2.86 2.73
CA GLU A 39 2.34 -3.49 1.72
C GLU A 39 3.19 -2.46 0.99
N ALA A 40 2.62 -1.31 0.59
CA ALA A 40 3.37 -0.24 -0.04
C ALA A 40 4.45 0.33 0.88
N LEU A 41 4.14 0.60 2.15
CA LEU A 41 5.13 1.08 3.12
C LEU A 41 6.22 0.04 3.38
N LYS A 42 5.87 -1.26 3.47
CA LYS A 42 6.85 -2.35 3.58
C LYS A 42 7.82 -2.33 2.41
N ASN A 43 7.32 -2.21 1.18
CA ASN A 43 8.15 -2.17 -0.02
C ASN A 43 9.01 -0.89 -0.10
N ILE A 44 8.50 0.26 0.34
CA ILE A 44 9.31 1.49 0.49
C ILE A 44 10.47 1.25 1.47
N CYS A 45 10.19 0.69 2.64
CA CYS A 45 11.22 0.38 3.63
C CYS A 45 12.23 -0.67 3.10
N TYR A 46 11.76 -1.67 2.35
CA TYR A 46 12.61 -2.66 1.69
C TYR A 46 13.59 -1.99 0.71
N VAL A 47 13.10 -1.14 -0.19
CA VAL A 47 13.92 -0.39 -1.16
C VAL A 47 14.90 0.54 -0.44
N LYS A 48 14.46 1.20 0.62
CA LYS A 48 15.28 2.10 1.44
C LYS A 48 16.22 1.36 2.39
N LYS A 49 16.17 0.02 2.42
CA LYS A 49 16.97 -0.83 3.31
C LYS A 49 16.78 -0.48 4.80
N VAL A 50 15.57 -0.06 5.17
CA VAL A 50 15.18 0.21 6.55
C VAL A 50 14.78 -1.10 7.23
N PRO A 51 15.49 -1.55 8.28
CA PRO A 51 15.08 -2.73 9.03
C PRO A 51 13.71 -2.52 9.68
N LEU A 52 12.77 -3.44 9.43
CA LEU A 52 11.42 -3.38 10.00
C LEU A 52 11.19 -4.43 11.06
N ILE A 53 10.64 -4.01 12.20
CA ILE A 53 10.01 -4.87 13.18
C ILE A 53 8.49 -4.85 12.90
N ARG A 54 7.90 -6.02 12.68
CA ARG A 54 6.47 -6.14 12.40
C ARG A 54 5.67 -6.17 13.68
N ALA A 55 4.67 -5.30 13.78
CA ALA A 55 3.75 -5.25 14.91
C ALA A 55 2.33 -5.63 14.47
N LEU A 56 1.55 -6.20 15.40
CA LEU A 56 0.16 -6.55 15.14
C LEU A 56 -0.71 -5.31 15.03
N HIS A 57 -1.45 -5.19 13.92
CA HIS A 57 -2.51 -4.20 13.78
C HIS A 57 -3.83 -4.74 14.32
N PRO A 58 -4.50 -4.02 15.25
CA PRO A 58 -5.78 -4.48 15.79
C PRO A 58 -6.86 -4.45 14.72
N LEU A 59 -7.61 -5.56 14.58
CA LEU A 59 -8.73 -5.65 13.66
C LEU A 59 -9.88 -4.74 14.09
N MET A 60 -10.69 -4.30 13.12
CA MET A 60 -11.92 -3.54 13.42
C MET A 60 -12.93 -4.38 14.21
N GLY A 61 -13.76 -3.69 14.97
CA GLY A 61 -14.92 -4.26 15.66
C GLY A 61 -14.69 -4.54 17.14
N ILE A 62 -15.75 -5.03 17.77
CA ILE A 62 -15.79 -5.30 19.21
C ILE A 62 -15.20 -6.67 19.51
N SER A 63 -14.36 -6.75 20.54
CA SER A 63 -13.84 -8.00 21.08
C SER A 63 -14.96 -8.81 21.69
N LYS A 64 -15.09 -10.08 21.30
CA LYS A 64 -16.06 -11.00 21.91
C LYS A 64 -15.66 -11.39 23.35
N GLU A 65 -14.39 -11.27 23.68
CA GLU A 65 -13.84 -11.65 24.98
C GLU A 65 -13.99 -10.54 26.01
N THR A 66 -13.69 -9.30 25.62
CA THR A 66 -13.68 -8.13 26.53
C THR A 66 -14.90 -7.22 26.37
N GLY A 67 -15.60 -7.27 25.25
CA GLY A 67 -16.69 -6.34 24.94
C GLY A 67 -16.22 -4.95 24.53
N GLU A 68 -14.89 -4.75 24.38
CA GLU A 68 -14.30 -3.46 24.05
C GLU A 68 -13.98 -3.34 22.55
N ASP A 69 -13.86 -2.11 22.06
CA ASP A 69 -13.36 -1.86 20.71
C ASP A 69 -11.89 -2.31 20.60
N ARG A 70 -11.62 -3.24 19.70
CA ARG A 70 -10.28 -3.78 19.47
C ARG A 70 -9.26 -2.70 19.07
N GLN A 71 -9.71 -1.59 18.50
CA GLN A 71 -8.86 -0.48 18.05
C GLN A 71 -8.73 0.63 19.10
N ALA A 72 -9.37 0.51 20.27
CA ALA A 72 -9.32 1.54 21.31
C ALA A 72 -7.88 1.93 21.69
N ARG A 73 -7.01 0.93 21.90
CA ARG A 73 -5.60 1.17 22.24
C ARG A 73 -4.83 1.87 21.12
N LEU A 74 -5.07 1.52 19.88
CA LEU A 74 -4.45 2.21 18.74
C LEU A 74 -4.92 3.66 18.66
N TYR A 75 -6.21 3.90 18.91
CA TYR A 75 -6.77 5.24 18.93
C TYR A 75 -6.18 6.11 20.08
N GLU A 76 -5.99 5.56 21.27
CA GLU A 76 -5.30 6.25 22.36
C GLU A 76 -3.87 6.68 21.99
N LEU A 77 -3.13 5.80 21.30
CA LEU A 77 -1.75 6.07 20.92
C LEU A 77 -1.60 7.08 19.76
N THR A 78 -2.60 7.16 18.86
CA THR A 78 -2.40 7.80 17.57
C THR A 78 -3.56 8.72 17.14
N SER A 79 -4.66 8.76 17.89
CA SER A 79 -5.90 9.47 17.59
C SER A 79 -6.55 9.05 16.25
N GLN A 80 -6.22 7.84 15.76
CA GLN A 80 -6.78 7.26 14.53
C GLN A 80 -6.64 5.73 14.55
N THR A 81 -7.27 5.04 13.58
CA THR A 81 -7.32 3.58 13.52
C THR A 81 -6.91 3.02 12.15
N SER A 82 -6.16 3.79 11.37
CA SER A 82 -5.76 3.38 10.01
C SER A 82 -4.51 2.52 10.02
N LEU A 83 -4.43 1.60 9.07
CA LEU A 83 -3.31 0.72 8.78
C LEU A 83 -2.54 1.28 7.57
N PRO A 84 -1.20 1.35 7.62
CA PRO A 84 -0.33 1.04 8.74
C PRO A 84 -0.10 2.21 9.72
N THR A 85 0.33 1.88 10.93
CA THR A 85 0.98 2.83 11.84
C THR A 85 2.48 2.55 11.84
N MET A 86 3.28 3.59 11.69
CA MET A 86 4.74 3.52 11.72
C MET A 86 5.27 4.23 12.96
N PHE A 87 6.04 3.51 13.77
CA PHE A 87 6.80 4.02 14.91
C PHE A 87 8.27 4.06 14.54
N HIS A 88 8.99 5.08 14.98
CA HIS A 88 10.44 5.17 14.83
C HIS A 88 11.04 5.81 16.07
N ASP A 89 11.96 5.09 16.68
CA ASP A 89 12.59 5.47 17.96
C ASP A 89 11.54 5.98 18.99
N GLU A 90 11.78 7.09 19.64
CA GLU A 90 10.84 7.73 20.59
C GLU A 90 9.99 8.85 19.92
N GLU A 91 9.97 8.90 18.58
CA GLU A 91 9.18 9.89 17.85
C GLU A 91 7.69 9.57 17.91
N ARG A 92 6.84 10.59 17.62
CA ARG A 92 5.41 10.38 17.47
C ARG A 92 5.10 9.37 16.37
N PRO A 93 4.09 8.51 16.53
CA PRO A 93 3.66 7.60 15.47
C PRO A 93 3.20 8.34 14.22
N ARG A 94 3.43 7.75 13.05
CA ARG A 94 2.98 8.29 11.75
C ARG A 94 1.97 7.34 11.11
N ASN A 95 0.89 7.93 10.61
CA ASN A 95 -0.25 7.19 10.05
C ASN A 95 -0.64 7.68 8.66
N VAL A 96 -0.03 8.76 8.19
CA VAL A 96 -0.29 9.35 6.89
C VAL A 96 0.84 8.96 5.93
N TRP A 97 0.49 8.48 4.74
CA TRP A 97 1.43 7.96 3.75
C TRP A 97 2.59 8.92 3.43
N ILE A 98 2.31 10.23 3.34
CA ILE A 98 3.33 11.23 3.02
C ILE A 98 4.35 11.41 4.14
N GLU A 99 3.92 11.32 5.40
CA GLU A 99 4.82 11.38 6.56
C GLU A 99 5.65 10.10 6.69
N GLN A 100 5.04 8.94 6.39
CA GLN A 100 5.71 7.64 6.38
C GLN A 100 6.76 7.56 5.27
N LEU A 101 6.44 8.03 4.07
CA LEU A 101 7.38 8.13 2.96
C LEU A 101 8.55 9.06 3.30
N SER A 102 8.27 10.25 3.82
CA SER A 102 9.30 11.22 4.19
C SER A 102 10.24 10.68 5.28
N LEU A 103 9.69 9.98 6.28
CA LEU A 103 10.51 9.32 7.29
C LEU A 103 11.38 8.22 6.67
N ALA A 104 10.79 7.31 5.90
CA ALA A 104 11.53 6.22 5.26
C ALA A 104 12.66 6.73 4.35
N GLU A 105 12.42 7.84 3.62
CA GLU A 105 13.44 8.50 2.81
C GLU A 105 14.61 9.01 3.67
N ASN A 106 14.31 9.63 4.82
CA ASN A 106 15.32 10.23 5.70
C ASN A 106 16.13 9.20 6.49
N ILE A 107 15.52 8.09 6.93
CA ILE A 107 16.21 7.05 7.71
C ILE A 107 16.75 5.91 6.86
N GLY A 108 16.47 5.94 5.56
CA GLY A 108 16.99 4.97 4.59
C GLY A 108 18.51 5.01 4.50
N ARG A 109 19.11 3.89 4.12
CA ARG A 109 20.57 3.82 3.95
C ARG A 109 21.01 4.73 2.80
N GLU A 110 22.18 5.33 2.92
CA GLU A 110 22.79 6.22 1.89
C GLU A 110 22.94 5.52 0.53
N ASP A 111 23.19 4.20 0.52
CA ASP A 111 23.34 3.39 -0.68
C ASP A 111 21.99 2.88 -1.25
N SER A 112 20.87 3.37 -0.74
CA SER A 112 19.53 3.05 -1.24
C SER A 112 19.07 4.05 -2.31
N PRO A 113 18.20 3.64 -3.26
CA PRO A 113 17.63 4.56 -4.23
C PRO A 113 16.85 5.71 -3.55
N LYS A 114 16.92 6.91 -4.12
CA LYS A 114 16.03 8.00 -3.75
C LYS A 114 14.65 7.75 -4.34
N LEU A 115 13.63 7.72 -3.47
CA LEU A 115 12.23 7.56 -3.89
C LEU A 115 11.52 8.90 -4.04
N ILE A 116 12.06 9.95 -3.43
CA ILE A 116 11.62 11.34 -3.63
C ILE A 116 12.65 12.03 -4.54
N PRO A 117 12.29 12.45 -5.76
CA PRO A 117 13.22 13.09 -6.70
C PRO A 117 13.84 14.37 -6.14
N ASP A 118 15.10 14.64 -6.51
CA ASP A 118 15.78 15.90 -6.17
C ASP A 118 15.28 17.07 -7.04
N ASP A 119 14.99 16.81 -8.32
CA ASP A 119 14.38 17.80 -9.20
C ASP A 119 13.00 18.21 -8.68
N LEU A 120 12.75 19.52 -8.59
CA LEU A 120 11.52 20.05 -8.01
C LEU A 120 10.27 19.80 -8.86
N GLN A 121 10.39 19.74 -10.17
CA GLN A 121 9.24 19.45 -11.06
C GLN A 121 8.88 17.98 -10.96
N ASP A 122 9.86 17.08 -11.03
CA ASP A 122 9.65 15.64 -10.84
C ASP A 122 9.09 15.35 -9.44
N ARG A 123 9.59 16.04 -8.40
CA ARG A 123 9.09 15.92 -7.04
C ARG A 123 7.63 16.33 -6.91
N MET A 124 7.26 17.50 -7.46
CA MET A 124 5.87 17.96 -7.47
C MET A 124 4.97 16.98 -8.21
N TYR A 125 5.43 16.49 -9.36
CA TYR A 125 4.67 15.53 -10.17
C TYR A 125 4.50 14.20 -9.44
N MET A 126 5.56 13.66 -8.84
CA MET A 126 5.53 12.44 -8.03
C MET A 126 4.54 12.56 -6.88
N PHE A 127 4.56 13.64 -6.09
CA PHE A 127 3.61 13.85 -5.01
C PHE A 127 2.18 14.04 -5.51
N GLY A 128 1.99 14.69 -6.67
CA GLY A 128 0.70 14.80 -7.33
C GLY A 128 0.12 13.45 -7.70
N LEU A 129 0.91 12.58 -8.33
CA LEU A 129 0.51 11.19 -8.64
C LEU A 129 0.18 10.41 -7.36
N CYS A 130 1.04 10.48 -6.34
CA CYS A 130 0.79 9.82 -5.06
C CYS A 130 -0.54 10.29 -4.43
N ALA A 131 -0.85 11.57 -4.48
CA ALA A 131 -2.11 12.11 -3.95
C ALA A 131 -3.33 11.57 -4.70
N VAL A 132 -3.26 11.48 -6.03
CA VAL A 132 -4.34 10.91 -6.86
C VAL A 132 -4.50 9.39 -6.63
N ILE A 133 -3.43 8.69 -6.31
CA ILE A 133 -3.47 7.23 -6.08
C ILE A 133 -3.95 6.91 -4.65
N LEU A 134 -3.41 7.61 -3.64
CA LEU A 134 -3.50 7.26 -2.22
C LEU A 134 -4.43 8.16 -1.41
N GLY A 135 -4.63 9.39 -1.86
CA GLY A 135 -5.33 10.41 -1.10
C GLY A 135 -6.81 10.13 -0.93
N GLU A 136 -7.46 10.97 -0.16
CA GLU A 136 -8.91 11.06 -0.13
C GLU A 136 -9.41 11.37 -1.55
N ASP A 137 -10.45 10.66 -1.97
CA ASP A 137 -10.93 10.69 -3.36
C ASP A 137 -9.99 10.07 -4.41
N GLY A 138 -8.89 9.43 -3.98
CA GLY A 138 -7.97 8.69 -4.87
C GLY A 138 -8.48 7.30 -5.25
N LEU A 139 -7.61 6.52 -5.93
CA LEU A 139 -7.97 5.21 -6.48
C LEU A 139 -8.59 4.27 -5.42
N VAL A 140 -7.83 3.94 -4.39
CA VAL A 140 -8.27 2.95 -3.37
C VAL A 140 -9.40 3.49 -2.51
N TRP A 141 -9.46 4.81 -2.30
CA TRP A 141 -10.58 5.44 -1.60
C TRP A 141 -11.90 5.18 -2.34
N ASN A 142 -11.93 5.47 -3.64
CA ASN A 142 -13.10 5.27 -4.49
C ASN A 142 -13.49 3.78 -4.59
N ILE A 143 -12.50 2.86 -4.68
CA ILE A 143 -12.78 1.41 -4.67
C ILE A 143 -13.46 0.97 -3.37
N ARG A 144 -13.08 1.52 -2.22
CA ARG A 144 -13.70 1.18 -0.93
C ARG A 144 -15.16 1.60 -0.84
N ILE A 145 -15.53 2.72 -1.46
CA ILE A 145 -16.90 3.28 -1.42
C ILE A 145 -17.79 2.88 -2.60
N LEU A 146 -17.36 1.95 -3.45
CA LEU A 146 -18.20 1.44 -4.56
C LEU A 146 -19.49 0.78 -4.08
N SER A 147 -19.49 0.21 -2.86
CA SER A 147 -20.68 -0.43 -2.26
C SER A 147 -20.73 -0.19 -0.76
N ASP A 148 -21.96 -0.20 -0.21
CA ASP A 148 -22.15 -0.03 1.24
C ASP A 148 -21.65 -1.25 2.01
N ASN A 149 -20.71 -1.01 2.90
CA ASN A 149 -20.17 -2.00 3.84
C ASN A 149 -19.49 -1.27 5.03
N PRO A 150 -19.18 -1.97 6.14
CA PRO A 150 -18.57 -1.34 7.33
C PRO A 150 -17.27 -0.57 7.02
N LEU A 151 -16.44 -1.07 6.10
CA LEU A 151 -15.21 -0.38 5.68
C LEU A 151 -15.53 0.89 4.88
N ALA A 152 -16.46 0.82 3.94
CA ALA A 152 -16.89 1.96 3.12
C ALA A 152 -17.42 3.11 3.98
N ARG A 153 -18.21 2.80 5.01
CA ARG A 153 -18.77 3.81 5.94
C ARG A 153 -17.67 4.56 6.69
N LYS A 154 -16.57 3.89 7.06
CA LYS A 154 -15.38 4.54 7.64
C LYS A 154 -14.77 5.58 6.68
N TYR A 155 -14.90 5.38 5.37
CA TYR A 155 -14.34 6.22 4.31
C TYR A 155 -15.36 7.16 3.66
N GLY A 156 -16.46 7.46 4.34
CA GLY A 156 -17.44 8.46 3.91
C GLY A 156 -18.37 7.98 2.81
N TYR A 157 -18.72 6.68 2.80
CA TYR A 157 -19.75 6.16 1.89
C TYR A 157 -21.03 6.98 1.97
N SER A 158 -21.54 7.35 0.81
CA SER A 158 -22.92 7.80 0.57
C SER A 158 -23.33 7.32 -0.83
N GLU A 159 -24.62 7.27 -1.10
CA GLU A 159 -25.12 6.91 -2.44
C GLU A 159 -24.56 7.85 -3.52
N GLN A 160 -24.47 9.14 -3.23
CA GLN A 160 -23.90 10.13 -4.12
C GLN A 160 -22.40 9.88 -4.37
N ALA A 161 -21.61 9.66 -3.31
CA ALA A 161 -20.17 9.37 -3.43
C ALA A 161 -19.93 8.08 -4.22
N SER A 162 -20.68 7.02 -3.89
CA SER A 162 -20.62 5.73 -4.59
C SER A 162 -20.95 5.85 -6.08
N SER A 163 -21.98 6.62 -6.43
CA SER A 163 -22.41 6.79 -7.84
C SER A 163 -21.33 7.44 -8.72
N SER A 164 -20.45 8.28 -8.16
CA SER A 164 -19.34 8.93 -8.87
C SER A 164 -18.02 8.17 -8.80
N ALA A 165 -17.90 7.22 -7.86
CA ALA A 165 -16.64 6.54 -7.57
C ALA A 165 -16.08 5.75 -8.77
N LEU A 166 -16.95 5.03 -9.50
CA LEU A 166 -16.53 4.24 -10.66
C LEU A 166 -15.90 5.11 -11.76
N GLY A 167 -16.51 6.26 -12.06
CA GLY A 167 -15.95 7.21 -13.05
C GLY A 167 -14.55 7.67 -12.64
N LYS A 168 -14.37 8.04 -11.36
CA LYS A 168 -13.07 8.48 -10.83
C LYS A 168 -12.00 7.39 -10.89
N ILE A 169 -12.36 6.14 -10.57
CA ILE A 169 -11.45 4.99 -10.70
C ILE A 169 -10.96 4.86 -12.15
N VAL A 170 -11.88 4.90 -13.10
CA VAL A 170 -11.57 4.80 -14.54
C VAL A 170 -10.67 5.95 -14.99
N ASP A 171 -10.96 7.18 -14.58
CA ASP A 171 -10.18 8.36 -14.93
C ASP A 171 -8.75 8.29 -14.36
N ILE A 172 -8.59 7.80 -13.13
CA ILE A 172 -7.27 7.61 -12.52
C ILE A 172 -6.47 6.54 -13.27
N ILE A 173 -7.08 5.40 -13.61
CA ILE A 173 -6.40 4.34 -14.35
C ILE A 173 -5.96 4.86 -15.73
N ARG A 174 -6.82 5.59 -16.44
CA ARG A 174 -6.48 6.21 -17.73
C ARG A 174 -5.36 7.25 -17.62
N LEU A 175 -5.37 8.06 -16.57
CA LEU A 175 -4.31 9.03 -16.30
C LEU A 175 -2.95 8.33 -16.18
N ILE A 176 -2.89 7.24 -15.42
CA ILE A 176 -1.64 6.50 -15.23
C ILE A 176 -1.22 5.77 -16.51
N ASP A 177 -2.15 5.16 -17.23
CA ASP A 177 -1.84 4.52 -18.51
C ASP A 177 -1.26 5.51 -19.53
N HIS A 178 -1.87 6.68 -19.66
CA HIS A 178 -1.36 7.76 -20.50
C HIS A 178 0.04 8.23 -20.06
N ARG A 179 0.25 8.36 -18.74
CA ARG A 179 1.56 8.73 -18.22
C ARG A 179 2.64 7.69 -18.53
N LEU A 180 2.32 6.41 -18.42
CA LEU A 180 3.23 5.33 -18.80
C LEU A 180 3.54 5.37 -20.30
N GLU A 181 2.56 5.68 -21.14
CA GLU A 181 2.78 5.86 -22.58
C GLU A 181 3.74 7.01 -22.91
N GLU A 182 3.58 8.16 -22.21
CA GLU A 182 4.50 9.29 -22.36
C GLU A 182 5.93 8.91 -21.96
N GLN A 183 6.07 8.20 -20.85
CA GLN A 183 7.37 7.75 -20.33
C GLN A 183 8.04 6.73 -21.26
N GLU A 184 7.29 5.78 -21.83
CA GLU A 184 7.79 4.85 -22.84
C GLU A 184 8.34 5.59 -24.08
N LYS A 185 7.61 6.61 -24.58
CA LYS A 185 8.06 7.47 -25.68
C LYS A 185 9.33 8.25 -25.33
N ALA A 186 9.52 8.58 -24.07
CA ALA A 186 10.73 9.23 -23.54
C ALA A 186 11.87 8.24 -23.21
N GLY A 187 11.64 6.93 -23.37
CA GLY A 187 12.62 5.87 -23.08
C GLY A 187 12.71 5.48 -21.60
N SER A 188 11.74 5.87 -20.77
CA SER A 188 11.68 5.52 -19.35
C SER A 188 10.68 4.39 -19.08
N LYS A 189 10.97 3.60 -18.05
CA LYS A 189 10.08 2.54 -17.51
C LYS A 189 9.36 2.97 -16.21
N TYR A 190 9.57 4.20 -15.74
CA TYR A 190 9.08 4.70 -14.48
C TYR A 190 8.04 5.81 -14.69
N LEU A 191 7.17 6.01 -13.72
CA LEU A 191 6.13 7.06 -13.79
C LEU A 191 6.71 8.47 -13.76
N VAL A 192 7.89 8.67 -13.14
CA VAL A 192 8.52 9.99 -13.01
C VAL A 192 10.00 9.90 -13.32
N GLY A 193 10.48 10.76 -14.19
CA GLY A 193 11.90 10.76 -14.59
C GLY A 193 12.38 9.43 -15.17
N ASN A 194 13.64 9.05 -14.89
CA ASN A 194 14.30 7.87 -15.44
C ASN A 194 14.72 6.85 -14.35
N SER A 195 14.21 6.98 -13.14
CA SER A 195 14.54 6.11 -12.00
C SER A 195 13.31 5.83 -11.15
N LEU A 196 13.41 4.77 -10.35
CA LEU A 196 12.36 4.40 -9.41
C LEU A 196 12.01 5.58 -8.50
N SER A 197 10.70 5.86 -8.36
CA SER A 197 10.15 6.83 -7.42
C SER A 197 9.10 6.18 -6.50
N ALA A 198 8.68 6.90 -5.47
CA ALA A 198 7.60 6.44 -4.60
C ALA A 198 6.28 6.23 -5.36
N ALA A 199 6.03 7.01 -6.42
CA ALA A 199 4.82 6.87 -7.25
C ALA A 199 4.74 5.49 -7.91
N ASP A 200 5.86 4.91 -8.36
CA ASP A 200 5.90 3.59 -8.96
C ASP A 200 5.52 2.49 -7.96
N ILE A 201 6.07 2.54 -6.74
CA ILE A 201 5.78 1.56 -5.68
C ILE A 201 4.31 1.67 -5.25
N TYR A 202 3.84 2.90 -5.02
CA TYR A 202 2.46 3.12 -4.63
C TYR A 202 1.49 2.67 -5.71
N TRP A 203 1.71 3.07 -6.96
CA TRP A 203 0.85 2.64 -8.06
C TRP A 203 0.82 1.12 -8.19
N SER A 204 1.98 0.47 -8.28
CA SER A 204 2.07 -0.98 -8.47
C SER A 204 1.42 -1.78 -7.34
N THR A 205 1.40 -1.23 -6.11
CA THR A 205 0.73 -1.84 -4.98
C THR A 205 -0.77 -1.53 -4.98
N MET A 206 -1.18 -0.29 -5.23
CA MET A 206 -2.60 0.11 -5.14
C MET A 206 -3.43 -0.47 -6.28
N VAL A 207 -2.86 -0.59 -7.49
CA VAL A 207 -3.56 -1.18 -8.65
C VAL A 207 -3.92 -2.66 -8.46
N MET A 208 -3.29 -3.37 -7.51
CA MET A 208 -3.69 -4.73 -7.12
C MET A 208 -5.17 -4.84 -6.76
N SER A 209 -5.78 -3.74 -6.31
CA SER A 209 -7.20 -3.69 -5.99
C SER A 209 -8.14 -3.80 -7.19
N THR A 210 -7.60 -3.65 -8.40
CA THR A 210 -8.33 -3.75 -9.67
C THR A 210 -7.61 -4.61 -10.70
N LEU A 211 -6.35 -4.96 -10.48
CA LEU A 211 -5.55 -5.80 -11.36
C LEU A 211 -5.01 -7.01 -10.58
N PRO A 212 -5.52 -8.23 -10.83
CA PRO A 212 -5.09 -9.42 -10.11
C PRO A 212 -3.59 -9.66 -10.24
N THR A 213 -2.94 -9.85 -9.09
CA THR A 213 -1.51 -10.10 -9.03
C THR A 213 -1.23 -11.60 -8.98
N PRO A 214 -0.28 -12.13 -9.79
CA PRO A 214 0.02 -13.55 -9.83
C PRO A 214 0.53 -14.10 -8.48
N PRO A 215 0.28 -15.40 -8.15
CA PRO A 215 0.68 -16.00 -6.87
C PRO A 215 2.19 -15.98 -6.60
N GLU A 216 3.02 -15.96 -7.62
CA GLU A 216 4.48 -15.87 -7.49
C GLU A 216 4.96 -14.49 -7.01
N ILE A 217 4.13 -13.45 -7.13
CA ILE A 217 4.38 -12.11 -6.58
C ILE A 217 3.65 -11.98 -5.24
N MET A 218 2.37 -12.35 -5.23
CA MET A 218 1.46 -12.24 -4.09
C MET A 218 0.98 -13.64 -3.68
N PRO A 219 1.61 -14.29 -2.69
CA PRO A 219 1.21 -15.60 -2.23
C PRO A 219 -0.24 -15.62 -1.74
N ARG A 220 -0.94 -16.72 -1.99
CA ARG A 220 -2.30 -16.95 -1.51
C ARG A 220 -2.25 -17.57 -0.11
N THR A 221 -2.93 -16.94 0.84
CA THR A 221 -3.08 -17.43 2.22
C THR A 221 -4.57 -17.50 2.57
N GLU A 222 -4.90 -18.22 3.63
CA GLU A 222 -6.27 -18.26 4.14
C GLU A 222 -6.73 -16.86 4.56
N GLN A 223 -5.83 -16.06 5.15
CA GLN A 223 -6.12 -14.73 5.66
C GLN A 223 -6.39 -13.69 4.56
N ASN A 224 -5.74 -13.82 3.40
CA ASN A 224 -5.92 -12.84 2.31
C ASN A 224 -6.96 -13.24 1.26
N GLN A 225 -7.51 -14.46 1.33
CA GLN A 225 -8.43 -14.98 0.32
C GLN A 225 -9.63 -14.07 0.06
N GLY A 226 -10.27 -13.59 1.12
CA GLY A 226 -11.43 -12.71 0.99
C GLY A 226 -11.10 -11.38 0.31
N MET A 227 -9.95 -10.79 0.64
CA MET A 227 -9.46 -9.56 0.01
C MET A 227 -9.13 -9.78 -1.47
N LEU A 228 -8.47 -10.89 -1.80
CA LEU A 228 -8.12 -11.20 -3.19
C LEU A 228 -9.36 -11.47 -4.05
N MET A 229 -10.37 -12.15 -3.50
CA MET A 229 -11.68 -12.30 -4.18
C MET A 229 -12.35 -10.95 -4.44
N TRP A 230 -12.25 -10.02 -3.51
CA TRP A 230 -12.76 -8.66 -3.72
C TRP A 230 -12.00 -7.94 -4.82
N PHE A 231 -10.67 -8.02 -4.87
CA PHE A 231 -9.85 -7.45 -5.94
C PHE A 231 -10.18 -8.06 -7.30
N GLU A 232 -10.33 -9.38 -7.38
CA GLU A 232 -10.76 -10.09 -8.59
C GLU A 232 -12.19 -9.68 -9.02
N GLY A 233 -13.07 -9.41 -8.07
CA GLY A 233 -14.41 -8.87 -8.36
C GLY A 233 -14.33 -7.48 -8.98
N ASN A 234 -13.48 -6.59 -8.45
CA ASN A 234 -13.29 -5.25 -8.99
C ASN A 234 -12.71 -5.26 -10.41
N SER A 235 -11.77 -6.17 -10.71
CA SER A 235 -11.16 -6.28 -12.04
C SER A 235 -12.15 -6.70 -13.14
N LYS A 236 -13.27 -7.33 -12.76
CA LYS A 236 -14.34 -7.79 -13.67
C LYS A 236 -15.45 -6.75 -13.87
N ILE A 237 -15.37 -5.59 -13.24
CA ILE A 237 -16.28 -4.48 -13.51
C ILE A 237 -15.99 -3.97 -14.93
N PRO A 238 -16.96 -4.01 -15.88
CA PRO A 238 -16.66 -3.77 -17.29
C PRO A 238 -15.92 -2.47 -17.58
N ALA A 239 -16.27 -1.38 -16.88
CA ALA A 239 -15.60 -0.09 -17.07
C ALA A 239 -14.16 -0.07 -16.55
N ILE A 240 -13.82 -0.90 -15.56
CA ILE A 240 -12.44 -1.06 -15.05
C ILE A 240 -11.66 -1.98 -15.99
N GLU A 241 -12.24 -3.12 -16.38
CA GLU A 241 -11.62 -4.08 -17.29
C GLU A 241 -11.22 -3.42 -18.63
N GLU A 242 -12.07 -2.54 -19.17
CA GLU A 242 -11.84 -1.81 -20.42
C GLU A 242 -10.58 -0.92 -20.38
N VAL A 243 -10.23 -0.38 -19.23
CA VAL A 243 -9.12 0.58 -19.09
C VAL A 243 -7.82 -0.04 -18.54
N LEU A 244 -7.84 -1.29 -18.13
CA LEU A 244 -6.66 -2.04 -17.70
C LEU A 244 -5.85 -2.51 -18.91
N SER A 245 -4.85 -1.73 -19.29
CA SER A 245 -3.99 -2.03 -20.43
C SER A 245 -2.87 -3.01 -20.08
N LYS A 246 -2.29 -3.64 -21.11
CA LYS A 246 -1.09 -4.48 -20.94
C LYS A 246 0.10 -3.67 -20.41
N ARG A 247 0.21 -2.39 -20.72
CA ARG A 247 1.24 -1.48 -20.22
C ARG A 247 1.16 -1.33 -18.70
N ILE A 248 -0.05 -1.19 -18.15
CA ILE A 248 -0.28 -1.13 -16.69
C ILE A 248 0.18 -2.43 -16.03
N GLU A 249 -0.19 -3.58 -16.59
CA GLU A 249 0.21 -4.89 -16.08
C GLU A 249 1.74 -5.08 -16.13
N ASP A 250 2.36 -4.74 -17.24
CA ASP A 250 3.81 -4.84 -17.43
C ASP A 250 4.58 -3.94 -16.47
N HIS A 251 4.11 -2.70 -16.27
CA HIS A 251 4.70 -1.79 -15.29
C HIS A 251 4.56 -2.33 -13.87
N GLN A 252 3.36 -2.79 -13.47
CA GLN A 252 3.15 -3.38 -12.15
C GLN A 252 4.11 -4.55 -11.91
N HIS A 253 4.18 -5.50 -12.84
CA HIS A 253 5.05 -6.66 -12.72
C HIS A 253 6.54 -6.27 -12.71
N PHE A 254 6.93 -5.29 -13.53
CA PHE A 254 8.30 -4.79 -13.55
C PHE A 254 8.70 -4.21 -12.20
N ILE A 255 7.89 -3.31 -11.64
CA ILE A 255 8.20 -2.68 -10.34
C ILE A 255 8.24 -3.71 -9.22
N LEU A 256 7.21 -4.56 -9.12
CA LEU A 256 7.12 -5.54 -8.03
C LEU A 256 8.24 -6.58 -8.09
N LYS A 257 8.58 -7.11 -9.27
CA LYS A 257 9.61 -8.15 -9.42
C LYS A 257 11.03 -7.60 -9.34
N THR A 258 11.25 -6.34 -9.73
CA THR A 258 12.60 -5.76 -9.81
C THR A 258 13.01 -5.04 -8.53
N HIS A 259 12.04 -4.37 -7.88
CA HIS A 259 12.35 -3.42 -6.80
C HIS A 259 11.74 -3.80 -5.45
N CYS A 260 10.64 -4.54 -5.43
CA CYS A 260 9.92 -4.87 -4.20
C CYS A 260 10.30 -6.26 -3.66
N GLU A 261 9.91 -6.53 -2.41
CA GLU A 261 10.07 -7.84 -1.80
C GLU A 261 9.14 -8.85 -2.50
N THR A 262 9.71 -9.72 -3.34
CA THR A 262 8.95 -10.69 -4.14
C THR A 262 9.55 -12.09 -4.03
N PRO A 263 8.75 -13.13 -3.70
CA PRO A 263 7.34 -13.03 -3.33
C PRO A 263 7.12 -12.21 -2.06
N ALA A 264 5.92 -11.59 -1.94
CA ALA A 264 5.60 -10.80 -0.76
C ALA A 264 5.63 -11.65 0.51
N VAL A 265 6.35 -11.20 1.54
CA VAL A 265 6.41 -11.84 2.85
C VAL A 265 5.29 -11.30 3.73
N LEU A 266 4.44 -12.19 4.26
CA LEU A 266 3.17 -11.90 4.91
C LEU A 266 3.15 -12.22 6.39
#